data_9289656b56d7ca26283ef2455d4012d5
#
_entry.id   9289656b56d7ca26283ef2455d4012d5
#
_cell.length_a   1.000
_cell.length_b   1.000
_cell.length_c   1.000
_cell.angle_alpha   90.00
_cell.angle_beta   90.00
_cell.angle_gamma   90.00
#
_symmetry.space_group_name_H-M   'P 1'
#
loop_
_entity.id
_entity.type
_entity.pdbx_description
1 polymer ?
#
loop_
_entity_poly.entity_id
_entity_poly.type
_entity_poly.pdbx_seq_one_letter_code
_entity_poly.pdbx_strand_id
1 'polypeptide(L)'
;MAGGKETPRQKMIGMMYLVLTALLALNVSKQILDAFVAIEENIQRGSITQLERGNAAKSALIEEISSTAKDESGRAKIIKIKKYLGMIEKIDKEAGFLIKYIDDIKIEIMEKSNEDVKTVKNEDEKVIVWRKYNPKFPLLPTRLNLIAVEAKDQFDVPMHEIVGSEITKLDPTKHGLKLWKQYNDFRKFIVETTGTYREGEKNNWKVKVNNINDNIPNLKLQDKIAAMINSKSNKVNPEDEEVLLGLYQELTKIEFADHHEQKNIHWMGRTFDHAPLVGALASLSSMQNEILSARAKAVNLLKSKVTVGEFSFNKIQELVSGPGVATEGEDIELKVTMAAYDSDNNPEVTGPGSVVVTDGIGT
;
A
#
# COMPACT_ATOMS: atom_id res chain seq x y z
N MET A 1 -13.09 20.89 -61.68
CA MET A 1 -12.78 19.50 -61.27
C MET A 1 -14.08 18.73 -61.34
N ALA A 2 -14.21 17.79 -62.24
CA ALA A 2 -15.44 17.05 -62.52
C ALA A 2 -15.58 15.95 -61.45
N GLY A 3 -16.51 16.10 -60.50
CA GLY A 3 -16.94 15.05 -59.62
C GLY A 3 -17.69 13.97 -60.42
N GLY A 4 -16.98 12.95 -60.86
CA GLY A 4 -17.60 11.80 -61.53
C GLY A 4 -18.57 11.13 -60.56
N LYS A 5 -19.83 10.94 -60.97
CA LYS A 5 -20.80 10.16 -60.19
C LYS A 5 -20.23 8.76 -59.99
N GLU A 6 -20.04 8.36 -58.71
CA GLU A 6 -19.62 7.01 -58.36
C GLU A 6 -20.53 5.96 -59.00
N THR A 7 -19.93 4.97 -59.62
CA THR A 7 -20.67 3.85 -60.20
C THR A 7 -21.36 3.03 -59.10
N PRO A 8 -22.49 2.34 -59.35
CA PRO A 8 -23.15 1.50 -58.39
C PRO A 8 -22.21 0.45 -57.74
N ARG A 9 -21.24 -0.05 -58.51
CA ARG A 9 -20.22 -0.98 -58.04
C ARG A 9 -19.25 -0.33 -57.01
N GLN A 10 -18.83 0.93 -57.26
CA GLN A 10 -17.98 1.68 -56.32
C GLN A 10 -18.71 1.98 -55.01
N LYS A 11 -20.01 2.31 -55.07
CA LYS A 11 -20.84 2.50 -53.87
C LYS A 11 -21.01 1.21 -53.07
N MET A 12 -21.18 0.06 -53.72
CA MET A 12 -21.25 -1.23 -53.07
C MET A 12 -19.92 -1.60 -52.37
N ILE A 13 -18.79 -1.38 -53.04
CA ILE A 13 -17.46 -1.61 -52.45
C ILE A 13 -17.23 -0.68 -51.26
N GLY A 14 -17.59 0.61 -51.39
CA GLY A 14 -17.49 1.59 -50.28
C GLY A 14 -18.33 1.20 -49.07
N MET A 15 -19.59 0.73 -49.28
CA MET A 15 -20.42 0.22 -48.17
C MET A 15 -19.83 -1.04 -47.53
N MET A 16 -19.31 -1.98 -48.34
CA MET A 16 -18.64 -3.18 -47.78
C MET A 16 -17.41 -2.81 -46.95
N TYR A 17 -16.59 -1.86 -47.39
CA TYR A 17 -15.45 -1.33 -46.63
C TYR A 17 -15.90 -0.67 -45.34
N LEU A 18 -16.96 0.13 -45.35
CA LEU A 18 -17.50 0.79 -44.17
C LEU A 18 -18.03 -0.23 -43.15
N VAL A 19 -18.75 -1.23 -43.60
CA VAL A 19 -19.22 -2.31 -42.72
C VAL A 19 -18.04 -3.13 -42.14
N LEU A 20 -17.05 -3.45 -42.98
CA LEU A 20 -15.87 -4.21 -42.52
C LEU A 20 -15.06 -3.41 -41.50
N THR A 21 -14.82 -2.10 -41.75
CA THR A 21 -14.11 -1.25 -40.78
C THR A 21 -14.89 -1.03 -39.50
N ALA A 22 -16.23 -0.91 -39.57
CA ALA A 22 -17.08 -0.82 -38.39
C ALA A 22 -17.04 -2.13 -37.56
N LEU A 23 -17.12 -3.28 -38.22
CA LEU A 23 -16.99 -4.59 -37.54
C LEU A 23 -15.59 -4.77 -36.90
N LEU A 24 -14.54 -4.33 -37.58
CA LEU A 24 -13.18 -4.37 -37.07
C LEU A 24 -13.05 -3.48 -35.82
N ALA A 25 -13.57 -2.25 -35.88
CA ALA A 25 -13.55 -1.30 -34.76
C ALA A 25 -14.34 -1.84 -33.53
N LEU A 26 -15.51 -2.47 -33.76
CA LEU A 26 -16.29 -3.09 -32.71
C LEU A 26 -15.55 -4.27 -32.04
N ASN A 27 -14.88 -5.11 -32.82
CA ASN A 27 -14.10 -6.23 -32.29
C ASN A 27 -12.90 -5.75 -31.45
N VAL A 28 -12.19 -4.70 -31.90
CA VAL A 28 -11.08 -4.11 -31.13
C VAL A 28 -11.60 -3.52 -29.82
N SER A 29 -12.72 -2.80 -29.84
CA SER A 29 -13.34 -2.26 -28.64
C SER A 29 -13.69 -3.36 -27.63
N LYS A 30 -14.29 -4.47 -28.08
CA LYS A 30 -14.62 -5.60 -27.20
C LYS A 30 -13.36 -6.23 -26.57
N GLN A 31 -12.31 -6.44 -27.34
CA GLN A 31 -11.04 -6.99 -26.84
C GLN A 31 -10.40 -6.11 -25.77
N ILE A 32 -10.49 -4.78 -25.93
CA ILE A 32 -9.99 -3.82 -24.92
C ILE A 32 -10.80 -3.95 -23.62
N LEU A 33 -12.13 -4.04 -23.71
CA LEU A 33 -13.00 -4.21 -22.53
C LEU A 33 -12.72 -5.53 -21.82
N ASP A 34 -12.55 -6.62 -22.55
CA ASP A 34 -12.19 -7.92 -21.98
C ASP A 34 -10.80 -7.89 -21.31
N ALA A 35 -9.85 -7.10 -21.85
CA ALA A 35 -8.57 -6.88 -21.21
C ALA A 35 -8.70 -6.11 -19.88
N PHE A 36 -9.57 -5.09 -19.79
CA PHE A 36 -9.85 -4.40 -18.53
C PHE A 36 -10.46 -5.34 -17.49
N VAL A 37 -11.36 -6.25 -17.90
CA VAL A 37 -11.92 -7.28 -17.00
C VAL A 37 -10.80 -8.16 -16.44
N ALA A 38 -9.90 -8.66 -17.29
CA ALA A 38 -8.78 -9.50 -16.87
C ALA A 38 -7.79 -8.74 -15.95
N ILE A 39 -7.52 -7.46 -16.22
CA ILE A 39 -6.70 -6.60 -15.36
C ILE A 39 -7.35 -6.45 -13.99
N GLU A 40 -8.65 -6.15 -13.96
CA GLU A 40 -9.37 -5.97 -12.69
C GLU A 40 -9.40 -7.24 -11.85
N GLU A 41 -9.61 -8.41 -12.44
CA GLU A 41 -9.52 -9.69 -11.74
C GLU A 41 -8.13 -9.91 -11.12
N ASN A 42 -7.07 -9.56 -11.84
CA ASN A 42 -5.70 -9.66 -11.31
C ASN A 42 -5.47 -8.67 -10.15
N ILE A 43 -6.00 -7.45 -10.24
CA ILE A 43 -5.95 -6.47 -9.15
C ILE A 43 -6.68 -6.98 -7.92
N GLN A 44 -7.88 -7.57 -8.07
CA GLN A 44 -8.62 -8.17 -6.95
C GLN A 44 -7.83 -9.29 -6.26
N ARG A 45 -7.19 -10.18 -7.04
CA ARG A 45 -6.31 -11.23 -6.50
C ARG A 45 -5.10 -10.63 -5.77
N GLY A 46 -4.49 -9.61 -6.36
CA GLY A 46 -3.40 -8.85 -5.75
C GLY A 46 -3.81 -8.25 -4.40
N SER A 47 -4.98 -7.65 -4.33
CA SER A 47 -5.55 -7.08 -3.10
C SER A 47 -5.71 -8.11 -1.98
N ILE A 48 -6.19 -9.32 -2.31
CA ILE A 48 -6.30 -10.43 -1.35
C ILE A 48 -4.90 -10.83 -0.85
N THR A 49 -3.92 -10.97 -1.74
CA THR A 49 -2.54 -11.32 -1.38
C THR A 49 -1.92 -10.27 -0.45
N GLN A 50 -2.13 -8.97 -0.70
CA GLN A 50 -1.63 -7.91 0.18
C GLN A 50 -2.34 -7.93 1.55
N LEU A 51 -3.64 -8.18 1.57
CA LEU A 51 -4.40 -8.35 2.80
C LEU A 51 -3.85 -9.51 3.65
N GLU A 52 -3.63 -10.66 3.04
CA GLU A 52 -3.09 -11.85 3.70
C GLU A 52 -1.68 -11.61 4.25
N ARG A 53 -0.79 -10.94 3.50
CA ARG A 53 0.55 -10.57 3.98
C ARG A 53 0.50 -9.73 5.25
N GLY A 54 -0.33 -8.68 5.27
CA GLY A 54 -0.49 -7.85 6.45
C GLY A 54 -1.13 -8.60 7.63
N ASN A 55 -2.11 -9.46 7.36
CA ASN A 55 -2.76 -10.27 8.38
C ASN A 55 -1.81 -11.32 8.97
N ALA A 56 -0.98 -11.97 8.16
CA ALA A 56 0.04 -12.91 8.64
C ALA A 56 1.04 -12.24 9.58
N ALA A 57 1.50 -11.03 9.25
CA ALA A 57 2.38 -10.26 10.12
C ALA A 57 1.72 -9.86 11.44
N LYS A 58 0.44 -9.46 11.42
CA LYS A 58 -0.35 -9.15 12.62
C LYS A 58 -0.59 -10.38 13.48
N SER A 59 -0.96 -11.52 12.87
CA SER A 59 -1.20 -12.78 13.58
C SER A 59 0.06 -13.28 14.26
N ALA A 60 1.23 -13.17 13.62
CA ALA A 60 2.49 -13.53 14.26
C ALA A 60 2.78 -12.73 15.55
N LEU A 61 2.44 -11.43 15.59
CA LEU A 61 2.53 -10.64 16.82
C LEU A 61 1.57 -11.10 17.91
N ILE A 62 0.37 -11.54 17.53
CA ILE A 62 -0.63 -12.06 18.49
C ILE A 62 -0.17 -13.41 19.07
N GLU A 63 0.36 -14.29 18.21
CA GLU A 63 0.92 -15.57 18.63
C GLU A 63 2.12 -15.41 19.56
N GLU A 64 2.97 -14.41 19.30
CA GLU A 64 4.11 -14.08 20.11
C GLU A 64 3.72 -13.67 21.54
N ILE A 65 2.59 -12.95 21.73
CA ILE A 65 2.06 -12.67 23.06
C ILE A 65 1.73 -13.97 23.81
N SER A 66 1.16 -14.95 23.10
CA SER A 66 0.73 -16.22 23.70
C SER A 66 1.89 -17.12 24.07
N SER A 67 3.00 -17.05 23.34
CA SER A 67 4.22 -17.86 23.55
C SER A 67 5.23 -17.21 24.49
N THR A 68 5.10 -15.91 24.78
CA THR A 68 6.03 -15.18 25.64
C THR A 68 5.88 -15.59 27.11
N ALA A 69 7.00 -15.84 27.79
CA ALA A 69 7.04 -16.15 29.21
C ALA A 69 6.38 -15.05 30.05
N LYS A 70 5.83 -15.43 31.23
CA LYS A 70 5.14 -14.49 32.13
C LYS A 70 6.05 -13.86 33.19
N ASP A 71 7.36 -13.95 33.01
CA ASP A 71 8.35 -13.28 33.86
C ASP A 71 8.37 -11.74 33.58
N GLU A 72 9.26 -11.03 34.25
CA GLU A 72 9.35 -9.58 34.14
C GLU A 72 9.75 -9.13 32.74
N SER A 73 10.72 -9.79 32.12
CA SER A 73 11.16 -9.54 30.74
C SER A 73 10.03 -9.79 29.72
N GLY A 74 9.35 -10.93 29.87
CA GLY A 74 8.21 -11.26 29.00
C GLY A 74 7.04 -10.28 29.14
N ARG A 75 6.78 -9.76 30.38
CA ARG A 75 5.77 -8.71 30.58
C ARG A 75 6.12 -7.42 29.80
N ALA A 76 7.38 -6.98 29.86
CA ALA A 76 7.86 -5.81 29.13
C ALA A 76 7.70 -6.01 27.62
N LYS A 77 8.06 -7.19 27.10
CA LYS A 77 7.86 -7.59 25.71
C LYS A 77 6.39 -7.54 25.30
N ILE A 78 5.49 -8.12 26.10
CA ILE A 78 4.05 -8.11 25.83
C ILE A 78 3.50 -6.67 25.78
N ILE A 79 3.96 -5.78 26.66
CA ILE A 79 3.57 -4.36 26.63
C ILE A 79 4.02 -3.71 25.32
N LYS A 80 5.26 -3.98 24.88
CA LYS A 80 5.81 -3.49 23.63
C LYS A 80 4.97 -3.99 22.44
N ILE A 81 4.66 -5.29 22.37
CA ILE A 81 3.82 -5.88 21.31
C ILE A 81 2.45 -5.22 21.27
N LYS A 82 1.78 -5.10 22.43
CA LYS A 82 0.45 -4.47 22.52
C LYS A 82 0.45 -3.03 22.02
N LYS A 83 1.52 -2.27 22.27
CA LYS A 83 1.67 -0.91 21.76
C LYS A 83 1.67 -0.87 20.22
N TYR A 84 2.49 -1.73 19.58
CA TYR A 84 2.54 -1.78 18.11
C TYR A 84 1.27 -2.36 17.50
N LEU A 85 0.64 -3.34 18.15
CA LEU A 85 -0.70 -3.83 17.74
C LEU A 85 -1.74 -2.71 17.78
N GLY A 86 -1.72 -1.83 18.79
CA GLY A 86 -2.61 -0.66 18.83
C GLY A 86 -2.37 0.33 17.69
N MET A 87 -1.12 0.46 17.20
CA MET A 87 -0.82 1.26 15.99
C MET A 87 -1.37 0.57 14.73
N ILE A 88 -1.18 -0.75 14.61
CA ILE A 88 -1.72 -1.56 13.51
C ILE A 88 -3.25 -1.46 13.46
N GLU A 89 -3.92 -1.53 14.60
CA GLU A 89 -5.38 -1.41 14.68
C GLU A 89 -5.90 -0.05 14.20
N LYS A 90 -5.15 1.03 14.48
CA LYS A 90 -5.48 2.36 13.95
C LYS A 90 -5.33 2.39 12.42
N ILE A 91 -4.25 1.81 11.88
CA ILE A 91 -4.04 1.70 10.42
C ILE A 91 -5.14 0.85 9.79
N ASP A 92 -5.49 -0.29 10.39
CA ASP A 92 -6.57 -1.18 9.93
C ASP A 92 -7.91 -0.46 9.86
N LYS A 93 -8.23 0.36 10.86
CA LYS A 93 -9.46 1.12 10.93
C LYS A 93 -9.56 2.16 9.80
N GLU A 94 -8.54 2.97 9.63
CA GLU A 94 -8.53 4.01 8.59
C GLU A 94 -8.50 3.40 7.18
N ALA A 95 -7.69 2.36 6.95
CA ALA A 95 -7.68 1.60 5.70
C ALA A 95 -9.07 1.00 5.40
N GLY A 96 -9.71 0.40 6.41
CA GLY A 96 -11.04 -0.20 6.27
C GLY A 96 -12.13 0.83 5.91
N PHE A 97 -12.08 2.03 6.47
CA PHE A 97 -13.01 3.11 6.10
C PHE A 97 -12.83 3.54 4.64
N LEU A 98 -11.59 3.69 4.19
CA LEU A 98 -11.31 4.11 2.83
C LEU A 98 -11.65 3.00 1.81
N ILE A 99 -11.34 1.74 2.12
CA ILE A 99 -11.71 0.58 1.28
C ILE A 99 -13.23 0.51 1.13
N LYS A 100 -13.97 0.64 2.26
CA LYS A 100 -15.43 0.64 2.23
C LYS A 100 -15.98 1.78 1.38
N TYR A 101 -15.43 2.99 1.51
CA TYR A 101 -15.89 4.13 0.73
C TYR A 101 -15.69 3.91 -0.78
N ILE A 102 -14.55 3.31 -1.17
CA ILE A 102 -14.31 2.94 -2.57
C ILE A 102 -15.31 1.85 -3.03
N ASP A 103 -15.60 0.85 -2.18
CA ASP A 103 -16.62 -0.17 -2.48
C ASP A 103 -18.01 0.47 -2.69
N ASP A 104 -18.39 1.41 -1.83
CA ASP A 104 -19.68 2.11 -1.95
C ASP A 104 -19.76 2.86 -3.29
N ILE A 105 -18.67 3.52 -3.72
CA ILE A 105 -18.60 4.18 -5.05
C ILE A 105 -18.75 3.17 -6.19
N LYS A 106 -18.03 2.03 -6.11
CA LYS A 106 -18.09 0.99 -7.14
C LYS A 106 -19.51 0.43 -7.30
N ILE A 107 -20.19 0.16 -6.21
CA ILE A 107 -21.56 -0.34 -6.21
C ILE A 107 -22.52 0.71 -6.77
N GLU A 108 -22.41 1.98 -6.32
CA GLU A 108 -23.27 3.07 -6.79
C GLU A 108 -23.12 3.28 -8.31
N ILE A 109 -21.91 3.27 -8.83
CA ILE A 109 -21.65 3.38 -10.27
C ILE A 109 -22.33 2.25 -11.05
N MET A 110 -22.23 1.02 -10.58
CA MET A 110 -22.88 -0.13 -11.22
C MET A 110 -24.40 -0.03 -11.20
N GLU A 111 -24.98 0.32 -10.03
CA GLU A 111 -26.43 0.49 -9.90
C GLU A 111 -26.96 1.61 -10.82
N LYS A 112 -26.24 2.74 -10.92
CA LYS A 112 -26.58 3.85 -11.82
C LYS A 112 -26.35 3.54 -13.31
N SER A 113 -25.52 2.53 -13.59
CA SER A 113 -25.34 1.97 -14.93
C SER A 113 -26.44 0.96 -15.32
N ASN A 114 -27.51 0.86 -14.52
CA ASN A 114 -28.61 -0.10 -14.66
C ASN A 114 -28.18 -1.58 -14.58
N GLU A 115 -27.08 -1.86 -13.93
CA GLU A 115 -26.66 -3.23 -13.68
C GLU A 115 -27.42 -3.84 -12.49
N ASP A 116 -27.87 -5.08 -12.64
CA ASP A 116 -28.54 -5.81 -11.55
C ASP A 116 -27.53 -6.32 -10.53
N VAL A 117 -27.18 -5.45 -9.57
CA VAL A 117 -26.18 -5.71 -8.55
C VAL A 117 -26.68 -6.72 -7.54
N LYS A 118 -26.48 -8.00 -7.83
CA LYS A 118 -26.80 -9.12 -6.92
C LYS A 118 -25.56 -9.59 -6.18
N THR A 119 -25.75 -9.97 -4.92
CA THR A 119 -24.72 -10.60 -4.10
C THR A 119 -25.03 -12.09 -3.99
N VAL A 120 -24.07 -12.96 -4.26
CA VAL A 120 -24.22 -14.40 -4.12
C VAL A 120 -23.54 -14.97 -2.91
N LYS A 121 -24.01 -16.14 -2.50
CA LYS A 121 -23.37 -16.98 -1.49
C LYS A 121 -22.21 -17.80 -2.07
N ASN A 122 -22.32 -18.21 -3.35
CA ASN A 122 -21.35 -19.05 -4.05
C ASN A 122 -20.80 -18.33 -5.29
N GLU A 123 -19.51 -18.50 -5.58
CA GLU A 123 -18.81 -17.83 -6.69
C GLU A 123 -19.16 -18.44 -8.08
N ASP A 124 -19.92 -19.56 -8.12
CA ASP A 124 -20.28 -20.26 -9.36
C ASP A 124 -21.45 -19.63 -10.12
N GLU A 125 -22.18 -18.70 -9.48
CA GLU A 125 -23.30 -18.02 -10.13
C GLU A 125 -22.82 -16.81 -10.92
N LYS A 126 -23.42 -16.57 -12.10
CA LYS A 126 -23.17 -15.38 -12.93
C LYS A 126 -23.85 -14.16 -12.33
N VAL A 127 -23.22 -13.54 -11.36
CA VAL A 127 -23.68 -12.32 -10.72
C VAL A 127 -22.53 -11.31 -10.61
N ILE A 128 -22.87 -10.03 -10.50
CA ILE A 128 -21.90 -8.95 -10.53
C ILE A 128 -21.09 -8.88 -9.24
N VAL A 129 -21.71 -9.12 -8.10
CA VAL A 129 -21.04 -9.04 -6.80
C VAL A 129 -20.98 -10.41 -6.14
N TRP A 130 -19.80 -11.01 -6.10
CA TRP A 130 -19.59 -12.27 -5.39
C TRP A 130 -19.59 -12.11 -3.87
N ARG A 131 -19.09 -10.96 -3.38
CA ARG A 131 -19.04 -10.68 -1.95
C ARG A 131 -19.16 -9.19 -1.69
N LYS A 132 -20.16 -8.77 -0.91
CA LYS A 132 -20.27 -7.40 -0.41
C LYS A 132 -19.37 -7.16 0.81
N TYR A 133 -19.10 -5.88 1.08
CA TYR A 133 -18.44 -5.45 2.31
C TYR A 133 -19.04 -6.12 3.54
N ASN A 134 -18.18 -6.66 4.39
CA ASN A 134 -18.57 -7.30 5.64
C ASN A 134 -17.89 -6.57 6.81
N PRO A 135 -18.65 -6.03 7.78
CA PRO A 135 -18.09 -5.35 8.96
C PRO A 135 -17.16 -6.21 9.81
N LYS A 136 -17.29 -7.56 9.74
CA LYS A 136 -16.36 -8.48 10.41
C LYS A 136 -14.99 -8.55 9.73
N PHE A 137 -14.91 -8.17 8.45
CA PHE A 137 -13.70 -8.18 7.64
C PHE A 137 -13.54 -6.83 6.92
N PRO A 138 -13.36 -5.71 7.66
CA PRO A 138 -13.41 -4.36 7.10
C PRO A 138 -12.34 -4.05 6.07
N LEU A 139 -11.26 -4.83 6.04
CA LEU A 139 -10.15 -4.68 5.10
C LEU A 139 -10.30 -5.50 3.82
N LEU A 140 -11.32 -6.36 3.75
CA LEU A 140 -11.56 -7.18 2.56
C LEU A 140 -12.40 -6.37 1.56
N PRO A 141 -11.85 -6.00 0.39
CA PRO A 141 -12.61 -5.31 -0.64
C PRO A 141 -13.78 -6.15 -1.15
N THR A 142 -14.84 -5.48 -1.59
CA THR A 142 -15.95 -6.13 -2.26
C THR A 142 -15.46 -6.80 -3.54
N ARG A 143 -15.69 -8.10 -3.67
CA ARG A 143 -15.29 -8.87 -4.85
C ARG A 143 -16.35 -8.79 -5.93
N LEU A 144 -15.92 -8.36 -7.13
CA LEU A 144 -16.78 -8.14 -8.28
C LEU A 144 -16.51 -9.17 -9.38
N ASN A 145 -17.56 -9.55 -10.09
CA ASN A 145 -17.48 -10.35 -11.32
C ASN A 145 -17.78 -9.45 -12.54
N LEU A 146 -16.76 -8.81 -13.09
CA LEU A 146 -16.95 -7.92 -14.24
C LEU A 146 -17.26 -8.66 -15.54
N ILE A 147 -17.10 -9.99 -15.60
CA ILE A 147 -17.54 -10.78 -16.75
C ILE A 147 -19.07 -10.68 -16.91
N ALA A 148 -19.80 -10.65 -15.79
CA ALA A 148 -21.25 -10.59 -15.76
C ALA A 148 -21.83 -9.21 -16.07
N VAL A 149 -21.02 -8.15 -16.06
CA VAL A 149 -21.44 -6.78 -16.38
C VAL A 149 -21.79 -6.68 -17.86
N GLU A 150 -22.95 -6.09 -18.19
CA GLU A 150 -23.42 -5.90 -19.55
C GLU A 150 -22.96 -4.57 -20.15
N ALA A 151 -23.05 -3.47 -19.37
CA ALA A 151 -22.71 -2.11 -19.79
C ALA A 151 -21.20 -1.80 -19.65
N LYS A 152 -20.31 -2.71 -20.07
CA LYS A 152 -18.86 -2.59 -19.89
C LYS A 152 -18.24 -1.33 -20.48
N ASP A 153 -18.79 -0.84 -21.57
CA ASP A 153 -18.34 0.30 -22.36
C ASP A 153 -18.96 1.64 -21.93
N GLN A 154 -19.91 1.62 -21.00
CA GLN A 154 -20.56 2.84 -20.52
C GLN A 154 -19.55 3.74 -19.82
N PHE A 155 -19.40 4.98 -20.27
CA PHE A 155 -18.44 5.95 -19.72
C PHE A 155 -19.09 7.15 -19.01
N ASP A 156 -20.34 7.48 -19.35
CA ASP A 156 -21.03 8.67 -18.83
C ASP A 156 -21.25 8.57 -17.31
N VAL A 157 -21.70 7.42 -16.82
CA VAL A 157 -22.03 7.25 -15.39
C VAL A 157 -20.78 7.32 -14.52
N PRO A 158 -19.69 6.58 -14.78
CA PRO A 158 -18.47 6.69 -13.97
C PRO A 158 -17.91 8.12 -13.94
N MET A 159 -17.84 8.78 -15.09
CA MET A 159 -17.36 10.14 -15.18
C MET A 159 -18.26 11.09 -14.38
N HIS A 160 -19.57 11.04 -14.58
CA HIS A 160 -20.52 11.95 -13.92
C HIS A 160 -20.52 11.76 -12.39
N GLU A 161 -20.44 10.53 -11.88
CA GLU A 161 -20.50 10.26 -10.44
C GLU A 161 -19.19 10.55 -9.73
N ILE A 162 -18.06 10.49 -10.41
CA ILE A 162 -16.75 10.77 -9.81
C ILE A 162 -16.32 12.21 -10.05
N VAL A 163 -16.41 12.68 -11.29
CA VAL A 163 -15.85 13.96 -11.73
C VAL A 163 -16.92 15.06 -11.79
N GLY A 164 -18.08 14.74 -12.35
CA GLY A 164 -19.15 15.66 -12.69
C GLY A 164 -19.26 15.85 -14.21
N SER A 165 -19.77 16.98 -14.64
CA SER A 165 -20.04 17.26 -16.06
C SER A 165 -18.80 17.69 -16.84
N GLU A 166 -17.77 18.20 -16.16
CA GLU A 166 -16.57 18.76 -16.80
C GLU A 166 -15.30 18.30 -16.06
N ILE A 167 -14.32 17.81 -16.80
CA ILE A 167 -13.04 17.36 -16.24
C ILE A 167 -12.13 18.50 -15.77
N THR A 168 -12.33 19.71 -16.32
CA THR A 168 -11.56 20.90 -15.98
C THR A 168 -11.87 21.44 -14.58
N LYS A 169 -13.09 21.13 -14.07
CA LYS A 169 -13.55 21.55 -12.76
C LYS A 169 -14.33 20.43 -12.09
N LEU A 170 -13.69 19.76 -11.15
CA LEU A 170 -14.35 18.71 -10.37
C LEU A 170 -15.53 19.25 -9.60
N ASP A 171 -16.66 18.56 -9.67
CA ASP A 171 -17.86 18.89 -8.91
C ASP A 171 -17.68 18.48 -7.44
N PRO A 172 -17.77 19.44 -6.48
CA PRO A 172 -17.59 19.13 -5.07
C PRO A 172 -18.71 18.26 -4.47
N THR A 173 -19.83 18.11 -5.17
CA THR A 173 -20.94 17.22 -4.75
C THR A 173 -20.72 15.77 -5.14
N LYS A 174 -19.74 15.50 -6.02
CA LYS A 174 -19.40 14.19 -6.52
C LYS A 174 -18.27 13.55 -5.71
N HIS A 175 -18.01 12.27 -5.98
CA HIS A 175 -17.08 11.48 -5.17
C HIS A 175 -15.61 11.86 -5.32
N GLY A 176 -15.21 12.41 -6.48
CA GLY A 176 -13.80 12.59 -6.83
C GLY A 176 -12.99 13.41 -5.83
N LEU A 177 -13.44 14.62 -5.48
CA LEU A 177 -12.72 15.47 -4.51
C LEU A 177 -12.66 14.85 -3.11
N LYS A 178 -13.75 14.22 -2.67
CA LYS A 178 -13.80 13.57 -1.37
C LYS A 178 -12.87 12.34 -1.33
N LEU A 179 -12.88 11.52 -2.38
CA LEU A 179 -11.99 10.36 -2.51
C LEU A 179 -10.53 10.80 -2.55
N TRP A 180 -10.21 11.83 -3.36
CA TRP A 180 -8.88 12.42 -3.43
C TRP A 180 -8.36 12.87 -2.07
N LYS A 181 -9.19 13.63 -1.34
CA LYS A 181 -8.84 14.09 0.00
C LYS A 181 -8.59 12.93 0.95
N GLN A 182 -9.52 11.97 1.03
CA GLN A 182 -9.38 10.82 1.95
C GLN A 182 -8.17 9.94 1.62
N TYR A 183 -7.86 9.77 0.33
CA TYR A 183 -6.68 8.99 -0.10
C TYR A 183 -5.37 9.68 0.31
N ASN A 184 -5.27 10.99 0.13
CA ASN A 184 -4.10 11.77 0.56
C ASN A 184 -3.99 11.88 2.09
N ASP A 185 -5.11 12.00 2.80
CA ASP A 185 -5.15 11.99 4.26
C ASP A 185 -4.70 10.63 4.81
N PHE A 186 -5.11 9.53 4.18
CA PHE A 186 -4.63 8.18 4.51
C PHE A 186 -3.12 8.03 4.28
N ARG A 187 -2.57 8.53 3.15
CA ARG A 187 -1.13 8.54 2.90
C ARG A 187 -0.35 9.21 4.03
N LYS A 188 -0.78 10.40 4.46
CA LYS A 188 -0.17 11.11 5.60
C LYS A 188 -0.30 10.29 6.87
N PHE A 189 -1.49 9.84 7.18
CA PHE A 189 -1.80 9.10 8.39
C PHE A 189 -0.94 7.84 8.53
N ILE A 190 -0.81 7.02 7.47
CA ILE A 190 -0.05 5.77 7.55
C ILE A 190 1.44 6.03 7.75
N VAL A 191 2.03 7.02 7.06
CA VAL A 191 3.44 7.38 7.20
C VAL A 191 3.72 7.95 8.59
N GLU A 192 2.89 8.88 9.07
CA GLU A 192 3.04 9.50 10.39
C GLU A 192 2.83 8.48 11.51
N THR A 193 1.84 7.59 11.39
CA THR A 193 1.56 6.55 12.39
C THR A 193 2.70 5.54 12.44
N THR A 194 3.22 5.11 11.29
CA THR A 194 4.29 4.11 11.22
C THR A 194 5.63 4.67 11.69
N GLY A 195 5.93 5.94 11.37
CA GLY A 195 7.21 6.59 11.71
C GLY A 195 7.23 7.29 13.08
N THR A 196 6.11 7.31 13.82
CA THR A 196 6.03 8.02 15.12
C THR A 196 5.86 7.02 16.26
N TYR A 197 6.96 6.72 16.97
CA TYR A 197 6.95 5.81 18.10
C TYR A 197 8.11 6.09 19.05
N ARG A 198 8.01 5.58 20.27
CA ARG A 198 9.08 5.67 21.27
C ARG A 198 9.80 4.32 21.34
N GLU A 199 11.11 4.35 21.28
CA GLU A 199 11.97 3.18 21.42
C GLU A 199 12.93 3.38 22.59
N GLY A 200 12.80 2.54 23.62
CA GLY A 200 13.51 2.73 24.87
C GLY A 200 13.15 4.05 25.57
N GLU A 201 14.04 4.52 26.44
CA GLU A 201 13.84 5.76 27.17
C GLU A 201 14.30 7.00 26.41
N LYS A 202 15.33 6.87 25.57
CA LYS A 202 16.03 7.98 24.93
C LYS A 202 15.49 8.32 23.53
N ASN A 203 14.95 7.35 22.78
CA ASN A 203 14.56 7.52 21.40
C ASN A 203 13.06 7.75 21.23
N ASN A 204 12.70 8.99 20.94
CA ASN A 204 11.35 9.40 20.60
C ASN A 204 11.31 9.81 19.12
N TRP A 205 10.95 8.85 18.26
CA TRP A 205 10.85 9.07 16.83
C TRP A 205 9.56 9.81 16.51
N LYS A 206 9.59 10.75 15.60
CA LYS A 206 8.45 11.57 15.23
C LYS A 206 8.56 11.99 13.78
N VAL A 207 7.54 11.61 13.02
CA VAL A 207 7.43 11.94 11.59
C VAL A 207 6.14 12.70 11.34
N LYS A 208 6.27 13.83 10.66
CA LYS A 208 5.16 14.61 10.11
C LYS A 208 5.42 14.88 8.66
N VAL A 209 4.41 14.71 7.83
CA VAL A 209 4.50 14.90 6.39
C VAL A 209 3.36 15.79 5.88
N ASN A 210 3.63 16.50 4.79
CA ASN A 210 2.66 17.30 4.05
C ASN A 210 2.27 16.56 2.77
N ASN A 211 1.23 17.00 2.08
CA ASN A 211 0.90 16.47 0.76
C ASN A 211 1.86 17.04 -0.29
N ILE A 212 2.47 16.14 -1.07
CA ILE A 212 3.27 16.46 -2.25
C ILE A 212 2.61 15.72 -3.40
N ASN A 213 1.98 16.48 -4.31
CA ASN A 213 1.28 15.95 -5.47
C ASN A 213 1.69 16.70 -6.75
N ASP A 214 2.86 17.34 -6.72
CA ASP A 214 3.36 18.16 -7.82
C ASP A 214 3.70 17.31 -9.05
N ASN A 215 3.50 17.90 -10.21
CA ASN A 215 3.93 17.32 -11.48
C ASN A 215 5.44 17.52 -11.67
N ILE A 216 6.25 16.67 -11.06
CA ILE A 216 7.70 16.64 -11.17
C ILE A 216 8.19 15.26 -11.60
N PRO A 217 9.32 15.15 -12.31
CA PRO A 217 9.91 13.87 -12.67
C PRO A 217 10.11 12.97 -11.46
N ASN A 218 9.92 11.65 -11.62
CA ASN A 218 9.94 10.67 -10.53
C ASN A 218 11.18 10.76 -9.62
N LEU A 219 12.38 10.98 -10.17
CA LEU A 219 13.61 11.14 -9.38
C LEU A 219 13.55 12.36 -8.47
N LYS A 220 13.12 13.51 -9.01
CA LYS A 220 12.95 14.74 -8.22
C LYS A 220 11.82 14.64 -7.20
N LEU A 221 10.80 13.82 -7.47
CA LEU A 221 9.73 13.52 -6.51
C LEU A 221 10.29 12.74 -5.33
N GLN A 222 11.12 11.74 -5.57
CA GLN A 222 11.80 10.98 -4.51
C GLN A 222 12.66 11.88 -3.63
N ASP A 223 13.49 12.73 -4.23
CA ASP A 223 14.33 13.68 -3.50
C ASP A 223 13.48 14.64 -2.64
N LYS A 224 12.36 15.11 -3.17
CA LYS A 224 11.44 16.00 -2.45
C LYS A 224 10.76 15.31 -1.28
N ILE A 225 10.34 14.04 -1.46
CA ILE A 225 9.78 13.21 -0.39
C ILE A 225 10.84 12.95 0.68
N ALA A 226 12.07 12.59 0.29
CA ALA A 226 13.18 12.37 1.21
C ALA A 226 13.51 13.62 2.02
N ALA A 227 13.62 14.79 1.37
CA ALA A 227 13.85 16.06 2.04
C ALA A 227 12.71 16.43 3.03
N MET A 228 11.47 16.06 2.73
CA MET A 228 10.34 16.29 3.62
C MET A 228 10.40 15.36 4.84
N ILE A 229 10.67 14.07 4.65
CA ILE A 229 10.77 13.09 5.73
C ILE A 229 11.96 13.44 6.63
N ASN A 230 13.12 13.80 6.06
CA ASN A 230 14.33 14.17 6.78
C ASN A 230 14.38 15.66 7.18
N SER A 231 13.25 16.34 7.19
CA SER A 231 13.20 17.74 7.62
C SER A 231 13.59 17.90 9.08
N LYS A 232 14.14 19.07 9.46
CA LYS A 232 14.57 19.38 10.84
C LYS A 232 13.45 19.27 11.89
N SER A 233 12.18 19.28 11.48
CA SER A 233 11.03 19.10 12.36
C SER A 233 10.75 17.64 12.70
N ASN A 234 11.34 16.72 11.96
CA ASN A 234 11.19 15.28 12.12
C ASN A 234 12.41 14.67 12.81
N LYS A 235 12.19 13.62 13.55
CA LYS A 235 13.23 12.73 14.09
C LYS A 235 12.90 11.32 13.59
N VAL A 236 13.53 10.93 12.48
CA VAL A 236 13.29 9.65 11.80
C VAL A 236 14.30 8.62 12.30
N ASN A 237 13.84 7.39 12.52
CA ASN A 237 14.75 6.28 12.71
C ASN A 237 15.42 5.96 11.37
N PRO A 238 16.77 5.97 11.27
CA PRO A 238 17.48 5.71 10.02
C PRO A 238 17.11 4.37 9.36
N GLU A 239 16.80 3.35 10.16
CA GLU A 239 16.38 2.03 9.67
C GLU A 239 15.00 2.04 8.99
N ASP A 240 14.17 3.03 9.31
CA ASP A 240 12.80 3.12 8.79
C ASP A 240 12.69 4.02 7.57
N GLU A 241 13.70 4.83 7.29
CA GLU A 241 13.66 5.89 6.27
C GLU A 241 13.23 5.35 4.91
N GLU A 242 13.85 4.27 4.44
CA GLU A 242 13.55 3.66 3.13
C GLU A 242 12.11 3.18 3.06
N VAL A 243 11.60 2.53 4.12
CA VAL A 243 10.22 2.04 4.15
C VAL A 243 9.23 3.20 4.19
N LEU A 244 9.50 4.25 4.96
CA LEU A 244 8.64 5.43 5.04
C LEU A 244 8.59 6.19 3.71
N LEU A 245 9.73 6.32 3.01
CA LEU A 245 9.81 6.84 1.65
C LEU A 245 8.95 6.03 0.69
N GLY A 246 9.11 4.71 0.71
CA GLY A 246 8.36 3.78 -0.13
C GLY A 246 6.85 3.84 0.12
N LEU A 247 6.42 3.92 1.40
CA LEU A 247 5.01 4.08 1.77
C LEU A 247 4.42 5.38 1.22
N TYR A 248 5.14 6.48 1.38
CA TYR A 248 4.67 7.77 0.90
C TYR A 248 4.58 7.79 -0.63
N GLN A 249 5.61 7.30 -1.31
CA GLN A 249 5.70 7.30 -2.77
C GLN A 249 4.61 6.42 -3.43
N GLU A 250 4.35 5.23 -2.90
CA GLU A 250 3.35 4.29 -3.42
C GLU A 250 1.95 4.90 -3.47
N LEU A 251 1.60 5.70 -2.45
CA LEU A 251 0.31 6.39 -2.36
C LEU A 251 0.34 7.80 -2.98
N THR A 252 1.40 8.19 -3.69
CA THR A 252 1.49 9.50 -4.31
C THR A 252 0.96 9.48 -5.73
N LYS A 253 0.04 10.38 -6.03
CA LYS A 253 -0.49 10.65 -7.38
C LYS A 253 -0.16 12.10 -7.75
N ILE A 254 0.17 12.34 -9.00
CA ILE A 254 0.37 13.70 -9.54
C ILE A 254 -1.00 14.36 -9.67
N GLU A 255 -1.24 15.43 -8.90
CA GLU A 255 -2.55 16.06 -8.81
C GLU A 255 -2.98 16.69 -10.14
N PHE A 256 -2.13 17.51 -10.74
CA PHE A 256 -2.42 18.20 -11.99
C PHE A 256 -1.41 17.87 -13.07
N ALA A 257 -1.88 17.56 -14.26
CA ALA A 257 -1.08 17.41 -15.47
C ALA A 257 -1.93 17.67 -16.71
N ASP A 258 -1.28 17.86 -17.86
CA ASP A 258 -1.98 18.02 -19.12
C ASP A 258 -2.64 16.69 -19.56
N HIS A 259 -3.81 16.78 -20.17
CA HIS A 259 -4.59 15.65 -20.63
C HIS A 259 -5.24 15.98 -21.96
N HIS A 260 -4.86 15.24 -23.01
CA HIS A 260 -5.21 15.57 -24.40
C HIS A 260 -4.84 17.03 -24.75
N GLU A 261 -5.76 17.83 -25.23
CA GLU A 261 -5.58 19.25 -25.57
C GLU A 261 -5.79 20.19 -24.36
N GLN A 262 -6.23 19.65 -23.22
CA GLN A 262 -6.53 20.42 -22.02
C GLN A 262 -5.34 20.45 -21.07
N LYS A 263 -5.11 21.62 -20.46
CA LYS A 263 -4.00 21.83 -19.55
C LYS A 263 -4.44 21.77 -18.10
N ASN A 264 -3.53 21.29 -17.25
CA ASN A 264 -3.69 21.34 -15.80
C ASN A 264 -4.94 20.62 -15.29
N ILE A 265 -5.23 19.43 -15.83
CA ILE A 265 -6.38 18.61 -15.42
C ILE A 265 -6.04 17.82 -14.15
N HIS A 266 -6.95 17.82 -13.21
CA HIS A 266 -6.83 17.08 -11.95
C HIS A 266 -6.77 15.57 -12.21
N TRP A 267 -6.04 14.80 -11.36
CA TRP A 267 -5.84 13.36 -11.51
C TRP A 267 -7.16 12.59 -11.66
N MET A 268 -8.17 12.92 -10.85
CA MET A 268 -9.50 12.30 -10.96
C MET A 268 -10.13 12.55 -12.33
N GLY A 269 -10.04 13.78 -12.85
CA GLY A 269 -10.53 14.11 -14.20
C GLY A 269 -9.82 13.24 -15.26
N ARG A 270 -8.49 13.21 -15.25
CA ARG A 270 -7.71 12.43 -16.22
C ARG A 270 -7.95 10.92 -16.15
N THR A 271 -8.20 10.40 -14.97
CA THR A 271 -8.38 8.96 -14.75
C THR A 271 -9.77 8.48 -15.16
N PHE A 272 -10.79 9.32 -14.96
CA PHE A 272 -12.17 8.93 -15.19
C PHE A 272 -12.82 9.62 -16.42
N ASP A 273 -12.06 10.45 -17.14
CA ASP A 273 -12.51 11.05 -18.38
C ASP A 273 -12.79 9.98 -19.43
N HIS A 274 -14.06 9.85 -19.82
CA HIS A 274 -14.52 8.85 -20.80
C HIS A 274 -14.01 7.42 -20.52
N ALA A 275 -13.64 7.13 -19.26
CA ALA A 275 -13.23 5.78 -18.86
C ALA A 275 -14.43 4.82 -18.93
N PRO A 276 -14.33 3.70 -19.68
CA PRO A 276 -15.40 2.72 -19.69
C PRO A 276 -15.66 2.18 -18.29
N LEU A 277 -16.88 1.73 -18.01
CA LEU A 277 -17.29 1.26 -16.67
C LEU A 277 -16.26 0.28 -16.06
N VAL A 278 -15.85 -0.74 -16.82
CA VAL A 278 -14.87 -1.72 -16.36
C VAL A 278 -13.49 -1.09 -16.09
N GLY A 279 -13.08 -0.09 -16.85
CA GLY A 279 -11.84 0.67 -16.64
C GLY A 279 -11.89 1.54 -15.38
N ALA A 280 -13.01 2.21 -15.14
CA ALA A 280 -13.24 2.99 -13.92
C ALA A 280 -13.24 2.10 -12.67
N LEU A 281 -13.90 0.95 -12.71
CA LEU A 281 -13.91 -0.03 -11.63
C LEU A 281 -12.49 -0.60 -11.37
N ALA A 282 -11.72 -0.88 -12.42
CA ALA A 282 -10.32 -1.32 -12.29
C ALA A 282 -9.44 -0.25 -11.63
N SER A 283 -9.64 1.03 -11.98
CA SER A 283 -8.91 2.15 -11.36
C SER A 283 -9.22 2.29 -9.87
N LEU A 284 -10.48 2.13 -9.48
CA LEU A 284 -10.91 2.13 -8.07
C LEU A 284 -10.35 0.92 -7.32
N SER A 285 -10.35 -0.26 -7.93
CA SER A 285 -9.74 -1.48 -7.36
C SER A 285 -8.22 -1.34 -7.20
N SER A 286 -7.54 -0.65 -8.13
CA SER A 286 -6.11 -0.33 -8.00
C SER A 286 -5.82 0.52 -6.77
N MET A 287 -6.65 1.54 -6.49
CA MET A 287 -6.50 2.33 -5.27
C MET A 287 -6.66 1.47 -4.00
N GLN A 288 -7.60 0.52 -3.99
CA GLN A 288 -7.76 -0.42 -2.86
C GLN A 288 -6.54 -1.33 -2.69
N ASN A 289 -5.97 -1.81 -3.79
CA ASN A 289 -4.75 -2.62 -3.76
C ASN A 289 -3.55 -1.85 -3.22
N GLU A 290 -3.38 -0.58 -3.61
CA GLU A 290 -2.32 0.29 -3.10
C GLU A 290 -2.47 0.54 -1.58
N ILE A 291 -3.70 0.76 -1.09
CA ILE A 291 -3.99 0.91 0.34
C ILE A 291 -3.60 -0.35 1.12
N LEU A 292 -3.95 -1.53 0.61
CA LEU A 292 -3.63 -2.80 1.26
C LEU A 292 -2.14 -3.12 1.21
N SER A 293 -1.45 -2.78 0.11
CA SER A 293 0.00 -2.91 -0.02
C SER A 293 0.73 -2.02 0.97
N ALA A 294 0.36 -0.74 1.05
CA ALA A 294 0.92 0.19 2.03
C ALA A 294 0.68 -0.29 3.47
N ARG A 295 -0.54 -0.77 3.78
CA ARG A 295 -0.84 -1.38 5.07
C ARG A 295 0.07 -2.57 5.37
N ALA A 296 0.26 -3.49 4.42
CA ALA A 296 1.10 -4.66 4.61
C ALA A 296 2.55 -4.29 4.92
N LYS A 297 3.11 -3.29 4.22
CA LYS A 297 4.45 -2.75 4.47
C LYS A 297 4.55 -2.12 5.86
N ALA A 298 3.58 -1.29 6.24
CA ALA A 298 3.54 -0.64 7.56
C ALA A 298 3.46 -1.67 8.70
N VAL A 299 2.61 -2.70 8.56
CA VAL A 299 2.47 -3.77 9.57
C VAL A 299 3.76 -4.57 9.70
N ASN A 300 4.44 -4.88 8.58
CA ASN A 300 5.72 -5.58 8.62
C ASN A 300 6.80 -4.75 9.30
N LEU A 301 6.88 -3.43 9.04
CA LEU A 301 7.82 -2.56 9.74
C LEU A 301 7.52 -2.50 11.24
N LEU A 302 6.27 -2.36 11.65
CA LEU A 302 5.91 -2.35 13.07
C LEU A 302 6.18 -3.69 13.75
N LYS A 303 6.03 -4.81 13.02
CA LYS A 303 6.41 -6.15 13.50
C LYS A 303 7.92 -6.25 13.73
N SER A 304 8.75 -5.79 12.79
CA SER A 304 10.21 -5.85 12.94
C SER A 304 10.71 -5.11 14.18
N LYS A 305 10.02 -4.04 14.60
CA LYS A 305 10.37 -3.28 15.82
C LYS A 305 10.16 -4.08 17.13
N VAL A 306 9.34 -5.10 17.10
CA VAL A 306 9.19 -6.03 18.24
C VAL A 306 10.38 -6.97 18.29
N THR A 307 10.78 -7.54 17.16
CA THR A 307 11.80 -8.59 17.05
C THR A 307 13.23 -8.04 17.25
N VAL A 308 13.50 -6.83 16.77
CA VAL A 308 14.83 -6.17 16.86
C VAL A 308 15.20 -5.81 18.32
N GLY A 309 14.24 -5.75 19.24
CA GLY A 309 14.53 -5.40 20.64
C GLY A 309 15.01 -6.54 21.53
N GLU A 310 15.11 -7.76 21.04
CA GLU A 310 15.61 -8.89 21.83
C GLU A 310 17.14 -9.02 21.79
N PHE A 311 17.77 -8.55 20.72
CA PHE A 311 19.22 -8.56 20.55
C PHE A 311 19.66 -7.35 19.71
N SER A 312 19.61 -6.14 20.27
CA SER A 312 20.27 -4.99 19.64
C SER A 312 21.76 -5.08 19.90
N PHE A 313 22.51 -5.66 18.99
CA PHE A 313 23.95 -5.61 19.06
C PHE A 313 24.42 -4.35 18.33
N ASN A 314 25.00 -3.42 19.06
CA ASN A 314 25.57 -2.20 18.49
C ASN A 314 27.10 -2.23 18.43
N LYS A 315 27.72 -3.26 19.03
CA LYS A 315 29.16 -3.47 18.99
C LYS A 315 29.52 -4.95 18.76
N ILE A 316 30.62 -5.15 18.08
CA ILE A 316 31.23 -6.47 17.86
C ILE A 316 32.61 -6.44 18.50
N GLN A 317 32.93 -7.45 19.29
CA GLN A 317 34.20 -7.62 19.96
C GLN A 317 34.79 -8.99 19.61
N GLU A 318 36.07 -9.00 19.37
CA GLU A 318 36.86 -10.23 19.23
C GLU A 318 37.20 -10.76 20.62
N LEU A 319 36.84 -12.01 20.88
CA LEU A 319 37.24 -12.76 22.07
C LEU A 319 38.26 -13.79 21.67
N VAL A 320 39.49 -13.63 22.14
CA VAL A 320 40.56 -14.58 21.96
C VAL A 320 40.76 -15.38 23.24
N SER A 321 40.60 -16.69 23.18
CA SER A 321 40.87 -17.58 24.31
C SER A 321 41.95 -18.58 23.93
N GLY A 322 42.91 -18.79 24.80
CA GLY A 322 43.98 -19.70 24.66
C GLY A 322 44.73 -19.94 25.97
N PRO A 323 45.73 -20.77 26.02
CA PRO A 323 46.52 -21.00 27.22
C PRO A 323 47.23 -19.72 27.65
N GLY A 324 47.10 -19.36 28.94
CA GLY A 324 47.67 -18.14 29.53
C GLY A 324 49.20 -18.18 29.65
N VAL A 325 49.81 -19.33 29.49
CA VAL A 325 51.28 -19.57 29.52
C VAL A 325 51.61 -20.64 28.47
N ALA A 326 52.65 -20.42 27.71
CA ALA A 326 53.17 -21.37 26.73
C ALA A 326 54.68 -21.49 26.84
N THR A 327 55.21 -22.65 26.49
CA THR A 327 56.66 -22.94 26.48
C THR A 327 57.22 -22.64 25.09
N GLU A 328 58.44 -22.11 25.03
CA GLU A 328 59.11 -21.82 23.76
C GLU A 328 59.24 -23.08 22.91
N GLY A 329 58.68 -23.05 21.66
CA GLY A 329 58.66 -24.19 20.74
C GLY A 329 57.40 -25.06 20.79
N GLU A 330 56.40 -24.73 21.60
CA GLU A 330 55.12 -25.41 21.70
C GLU A 330 54.07 -24.77 20.77
N ASP A 331 53.32 -25.60 20.04
CA ASP A 331 52.21 -25.14 19.20
C ASP A 331 51.05 -24.73 20.11
N ILE A 332 50.55 -23.49 19.95
CA ILE A 332 49.44 -22.93 20.73
C ILE A 332 48.18 -22.89 19.89
N GLU A 333 47.11 -23.50 20.36
CA GLU A 333 45.79 -23.36 19.78
C GLU A 333 45.08 -22.14 20.37
N LEU A 334 44.81 -21.13 19.52
CA LEU A 334 44.02 -19.94 19.88
C LEU A 334 42.63 -20.08 19.29
N LYS A 335 41.61 -19.98 20.15
CA LYS A 335 40.21 -19.91 19.73
C LYS A 335 39.80 -18.46 19.64
N VAL A 336 39.51 -17.99 18.41
CA VAL A 336 38.97 -16.65 18.16
C VAL A 336 37.47 -16.77 17.99
N THR A 337 36.71 -16.05 18.79
CA THR A 337 35.25 -15.99 18.74
C THR A 337 34.84 -14.53 18.58
N MET A 338 33.89 -14.24 17.72
CA MET A 338 33.27 -12.93 17.63
C MET A 338 32.03 -12.90 18.53
N ALA A 339 32.01 -11.96 19.48
CA ALA A 339 30.85 -11.70 20.32
C ALA A 339 30.21 -10.38 19.90
N ALA A 340 28.91 -10.38 19.76
CA ALA A 340 28.13 -9.17 19.57
C ALA A 340 27.44 -8.81 20.88
N TYR A 341 27.49 -7.54 21.28
CA TYR A 341 26.89 -7.05 22.51
C TYR A 341 26.27 -5.65 22.35
N ASP A 342 25.37 -5.30 23.26
CA ASP A 342 24.72 -3.98 23.31
C ASP A 342 25.41 -3.11 24.37
N SER A 343 26.09 -2.05 23.93
CA SER A 343 26.77 -1.14 24.84
C SER A 343 25.81 -0.17 25.55
N ASP A 344 24.56 -0.07 25.09
CA ASP A 344 23.56 0.85 25.65
C ASP A 344 22.76 0.17 26.77
N ASN A 345 22.83 -1.16 26.89
CA ASN A 345 22.18 -1.96 27.91
C ASN A 345 23.23 -2.71 28.76
N ASN A 346 23.42 -2.28 29.98
CA ASN A 346 24.31 -2.97 30.92
C ASN A 346 23.65 -4.24 31.46
N PRO A 347 24.22 -5.44 31.25
CA PRO A 347 23.72 -6.67 31.87
C PRO A 347 23.88 -6.64 33.37
N GLU A 348 22.92 -7.21 34.10
CA GLU A 348 23.08 -7.47 35.54
C GLU A 348 23.94 -8.72 35.71
N VAL A 349 25.17 -8.55 36.21
CA VAL A 349 26.11 -9.65 36.44
C VAL A 349 26.16 -9.99 37.90
N THR A 350 25.76 -11.22 38.25
CA THR A 350 25.83 -11.75 39.61
C THR A 350 26.96 -12.77 39.69
N GLY A 351 27.87 -12.61 40.65
CA GLY A 351 29.01 -13.51 40.90
C GLY A 351 29.67 -13.29 42.22
N PRO A 352 30.61 -14.15 42.66
CA PRO A 352 31.40 -13.95 43.87
C PRO A 352 32.42 -12.84 43.63
N GLY A 353 32.08 -11.61 43.95
CA GLY A 353 32.89 -10.42 43.79
C GLY A 353 32.07 -9.21 43.36
N SER A 354 32.65 -8.01 43.36
CA SER A 354 32.00 -6.83 42.80
C SER A 354 32.36 -6.72 41.30
N VAL A 355 31.38 -6.92 40.43
CA VAL A 355 31.54 -6.71 39.02
C VAL A 355 31.06 -5.32 38.64
N VAL A 356 31.92 -4.53 38.00
CA VAL A 356 31.53 -3.22 37.48
C VAL A 356 31.16 -3.41 35.99
N VAL A 357 29.94 -3.06 35.64
CA VAL A 357 29.48 -3.15 34.25
C VAL A 357 29.52 -1.75 33.62
N THR A 358 30.31 -1.60 32.57
CA THR A 358 30.43 -0.36 31.83
C THR A 358 30.29 -0.66 30.32
N ASP A 359 29.46 0.08 29.62
CA ASP A 359 29.24 -0.07 28.18
C ASP A 359 28.90 -1.51 27.74
N GLY A 360 28.11 -2.23 28.52
CA GLY A 360 27.69 -3.59 28.24
C GLY A 360 28.69 -4.69 28.56
N ILE A 361 29.85 -4.35 29.14
CA ILE A 361 30.92 -5.29 29.51
C ILE A 361 31.11 -5.27 31.03
N GLY A 362 31.07 -6.45 31.68
CA GLY A 362 31.40 -6.64 33.09
C GLY A 362 32.89 -6.90 33.26
N THR A 363 33.55 -6.10 34.14
CA THR A 363 34.95 -6.26 34.54
C THR A 363 35.08 -6.41 36.04
#